data_d652c7cae0eb43094ac1c4ac74757620
#
_entry.id   d652c7cae0eb43094ac1c4ac74757620
#
_cell.length_a   1.000
_cell.length_b   1.000
_cell.length_c   1.000
_cell.angle_alpha   90.00
_cell.angle_beta   90.00
_cell.angle_gamma   90.00
#
_symmetry.space_group_name_H-M   'P 1'
#
loop_
_entity.id
_entity.type
_entity.pdbx_description
1 polymer ?
#
loop_
_entity_poly.entity_id
_entity_poly.type
_entity_poly.pdbx_seq_one_letter_code
_entity_poly.pdbx_strand_id
1 'polypeptide(L)'
;GKGVGEYLVEALRAHIAHSETASKLLSPILDGNGYTVVIKSGGKTATNAKRVTINSDEVGIKSASKLEHLKEFVESTIFELTNAKNSEVFKKLEDDLVKGDLPIMTYGKQKSDAEAEASWNVAKIITEHSDYVPSKWGKGHVDQVKNKSLKDYKPIFASFPHATEGSEEAK
;
A
#
# COMPACT_ATOMS: atom_id res chain seq x y z
N GLY A 1 24.49 12.85 -5.09
CA GLY A 1 23.20 12.96 -4.43
C GLY A 1 22.74 11.64 -3.82
N LYS A 2 21.70 11.69 -3.02
CA LYS A 2 21.15 10.48 -2.42
C LYS A 2 20.41 9.67 -3.48
N GLY A 3 20.58 8.36 -3.43
CA GLY A 3 19.81 7.44 -4.26
C GLY A 3 18.34 7.36 -3.83
N VAL A 4 17.52 6.83 -4.73
CA VAL A 4 16.09 6.65 -4.47
C VAL A 4 15.84 5.80 -3.23
N GLY A 5 16.65 4.74 -3.03
CA GLY A 5 16.53 3.88 -1.86
C GLY A 5 16.79 4.60 -0.55
N GLU A 6 17.79 5.47 -0.50
CA GLU A 6 18.08 6.27 0.69
C GLU A 6 16.95 7.26 0.97
N TYR A 7 16.46 7.92 -0.08
CA TYR A 7 15.33 8.84 0.04
C TYR A 7 14.11 8.12 0.60
N LEU A 8 13.79 6.94 0.07
CA LEU A 8 12.64 6.14 0.51
C LEU A 8 12.76 5.78 2.00
N VAL A 9 13.93 5.28 2.42
CA VAL A 9 14.14 4.89 3.82
C VAL A 9 14.01 6.11 4.75
N GLU A 10 14.59 7.24 4.39
CA GLU A 10 14.46 8.47 5.19
C GLU A 10 13.02 8.93 5.29
N ALA A 11 12.27 8.89 4.19
CA ALA A 11 10.86 9.29 4.17
C ALA A 11 10.00 8.35 5.03
N LEU A 12 10.24 7.04 4.95
CA LEU A 12 9.54 6.07 5.78
C LEU A 12 9.86 6.25 7.26
N ARG A 13 11.12 6.51 7.61
CA ARG A 13 11.54 6.81 8.98
C ARG A 13 10.88 8.09 9.52
N ALA A 14 10.72 9.10 8.67
CA ALA A 14 10.01 10.32 9.05
C ALA A 14 8.53 10.05 9.39
N HIS A 15 7.86 9.23 8.59
CA HIS A 15 6.49 8.82 8.89
C HIS A 15 6.41 8.01 10.18
N ILE A 16 7.34 7.10 10.41
CA ILE A 16 7.40 6.31 11.66
C ILE A 16 7.55 7.22 12.87
N ALA A 17 8.39 8.25 12.77
CA ALA A 17 8.64 9.18 13.87
C ALA A 17 7.40 10.04 14.20
N HIS A 18 6.50 10.27 13.25
CA HIS A 18 5.36 11.18 13.41
C HIS A 18 4.00 10.47 13.32
N SER A 19 3.96 9.17 13.19
CA SER A 19 2.72 8.40 13.09
C SER A 19 2.81 7.11 13.88
N GLU A 20 1.95 6.96 14.86
CA GLU A 20 1.85 5.73 15.64
C GLU A 20 1.47 4.54 14.74
N THR A 21 0.56 4.75 13.80
CA THR A 21 0.17 3.72 12.83
C THR A 21 1.37 3.28 12.00
N ALA A 22 2.14 4.24 11.47
CA ALA A 22 3.36 3.92 10.71
C ALA A 22 4.38 3.17 11.57
N SER A 23 4.57 3.58 12.81
CA SER A 23 5.49 2.90 13.73
C SER A 23 5.10 1.43 13.92
N LYS A 24 3.84 1.16 14.15
CA LYS A 24 3.34 -0.21 14.35
C LYS A 24 3.45 -1.08 13.11
N LEU A 25 3.16 -0.52 11.94
CA LEU A 25 3.07 -1.28 10.69
C LEU A 25 4.40 -1.37 9.95
N LEU A 26 5.20 -0.33 9.96
CA LEU A 26 6.41 -0.24 9.14
C LEU A 26 7.69 -0.59 9.89
N SER A 27 7.77 -0.29 11.19
CA SER A 27 8.98 -0.61 11.96
C SER A 27 9.35 -2.10 11.92
N PRO A 28 8.42 -3.04 12.08
CA PRO A 28 8.77 -4.45 11.98
C PRO A 28 9.36 -4.83 10.62
N ILE A 29 8.91 -4.19 9.55
CA ILE A 29 9.38 -4.45 8.19
C ILE A 29 10.79 -3.89 8.01
N LEU A 30 11.01 -2.63 8.41
CA LEU A 30 12.30 -1.96 8.26
C LEU A 30 13.36 -2.51 9.23
N ASP A 31 12.95 -3.01 10.36
CA ASP A 31 13.86 -3.56 11.37
C ASP A 31 14.22 -5.04 11.16
N GLY A 32 13.84 -5.58 10.01
CA GLY A 32 14.34 -6.88 9.55
C GLY A 32 13.62 -8.10 10.10
N ASN A 33 12.37 -8.00 10.50
CA ASN A 33 11.57 -9.13 11.03
C ASN A 33 11.17 -10.15 9.94
N GLY A 34 12.15 -10.62 9.18
CA GLY A 34 11.96 -11.59 8.13
C GLY A 34 11.47 -10.99 6.81
N TYR A 35 11.29 -9.68 6.75
CA TYR A 35 10.92 -9.03 5.49
C TYR A 35 12.15 -8.67 4.68
N THR A 36 12.06 -8.86 3.37
CA THR A 36 13.08 -8.43 2.41
C THR A 36 12.48 -7.35 1.53
N VAL A 37 13.09 -6.17 1.54
CA VAL A 37 12.68 -5.07 0.66
C VAL A 37 13.72 -4.95 -0.46
N VAL A 38 13.27 -5.10 -1.69
CA VAL A 38 14.12 -5.04 -2.88
C VAL A 38 13.68 -3.85 -3.73
N ILE A 39 14.62 -2.96 -4.03
CA ILE A 39 14.39 -1.83 -4.93
C ILE A 39 15.09 -2.16 -6.23
N LYS A 40 14.34 -2.18 -7.33
CA LYS A 40 14.89 -2.47 -8.64
C LYS A 40 14.22 -1.64 -9.73
N SER A 41 14.89 -1.49 -10.85
CA SER A 41 14.34 -0.88 -12.05
C SER A 41 13.46 -1.88 -12.79
N GLY A 42 12.31 -1.43 -13.24
CA GLY A 42 11.37 -2.25 -14.00
C GLY A 42 10.52 -3.19 -13.16
N GLY A 43 9.55 -3.79 -13.81
CA GLY A 43 8.62 -4.71 -13.17
C GLY A 43 7.50 -4.01 -12.41
N LYS A 44 6.84 -4.72 -11.54
CA LYS A 44 5.76 -4.19 -10.71
C LYS A 44 6.21 -3.98 -9.28
N THR A 45 5.76 -2.90 -8.67
CA THR A 45 5.78 -2.77 -7.21
C THR A 45 4.75 -3.77 -6.66
N ALA A 46 5.20 -4.70 -5.87
CA ALA A 46 4.36 -5.81 -5.41
C ALA A 46 4.89 -6.41 -4.13
N THR A 47 3.98 -7.03 -3.39
CA THR A 47 4.31 -7.80 -2.20
C THR A 47 3.99 -9.27 -2.45
N ASN A 48 4.96 -10.13 -2.21
CA ASN A 48 4.79 -11.59 -2.28
C ASN A 48 5.39 -12.21 -1.03
N ALA A 49 4.54 -12.81 -0.20
CA ALA A 49 4.93 -13.29 1.12
C ALA A 49 5.63 -12.17 1.92
N LYS A 50 6.86 -12.39 2.37
CA LYS A 50 7.64 -11.38 3.10
C LYS A 50 8.62 -10.62 2.21
N ARG A 51 8.47 -10.72 0.90
CA ARG A 51 9.30 -9.99 -0.05
C ARG A 51 8.52 -8.84 -0.66
N VAL A 52 8.99 -7.64 -0.45
CA VAL A 52 8.42 -6.41 -1.02
C VAL A 52 9.35 -5.94 -2.12
N THR A 53 8.84 -5.87 -3.34
CA THR A 53 9.60 -5.40 -4.50
C THR A 53 9.09 -4.01 -4.87
N ILE A 54 9.99 -3.03 -4.92
CA ILE A 54 9.68 -1.65 -5.27
C ILE A 54 10.30 -1.34 -6.62
N ASN A 55 9.48 -0.88 -7.56
CA ASN A 55 9.97 -0.43 -8.86
C ASN A 55 10.42 1.03 -8.77
N SER A 56 11.72 1.26 -8.81
CA SER A 56 12.30 2.62 -8.76
C SER A 56 11.94 3.48 -9.97
N ASP A 57 11.52 2.88 -11.08
CA ASP A 57 11.10 3.61 -12.28
C ASP A 57 9.74 4.29 -12.11
N GLU A 58 8.96 3.87 -11.11
CA GLU A 58 7.73 4.56 -10.75
C GLU A 58 7.99 5.98 -10.23
N VAL A 59 9.22 6.28 -9.84
CA VAL A 59 9.69 7.63 -9.55
C VAL A 59 9.93 8.42 -10.83
N GLY A 60 9.55 7.88 -11.94
CA GLY A 60 9.83 8.47 -13.26
C GLY A 60 9.12 9.79 -13.53
N ILE A 61 9.57 10.42 -14.57
CA ILE A 61 9.43 11.83 -14.95
C ILE A 61 8.07 12.15 -15.59
N LYS A 62 6.98 11.60 -15.09
CA LYS A 62 5.69 11.79 -15.80
C LYS A 62 4.79 12.88 -15.24
N SER A 63 5.18 13.58 -14.21
CA SER A 63 4.36 14.65 -13.65
C SER A 63 5.04 16.00 -13.69
N ALA A 64 4.27 17.01 -13.32
CA ALA A 64 4.69 18.40 -13.34
C ALA A 64 5.81 18.71 -12.34
N SER A 65 6.09 17.86 -11.35
CA SER A 65 7.13 18.13 -10.37
C SER A 65 7.76 16.82 -9.88
N LYS A 66 9.09 16.83 -9.82
CA LYS A 66 9.86 15.70 -9.29
C LYS A 66 9.48 15.40 -7.82
N LEU A 67 9.20 16.42 -7.04
CA LEU A 67 8.80 16.25 -5.65
C LEU A 67 7.45 15.53 -5.54
N GLU A 68 6.50 15.89 -6.39
CA GLU A 68 5.19 15.24 -6.43
C GLU A 68 5.33 13.74 -6.71
N HIS A 69 6.18 13.37 -7.66
CA HIS A 69 6.47 11.96 -7.97
C HIS A 69 7.11 11.23 -6.80
N LEU A 70 8.07 11.85 -6.14
CA LEU A 70 8.75 11.24 -5.00
C LEU A 70 7.77 10.99 -3.87
N LYS A 71 6.87 11.93 -3.61
CA LYS A 71 5.82 11.75 -2.59
C LYS A 71 4.88 10.61 -2.94
N GLU A 72 4.39 10.58 -4.17
CA GLU A 72 3.51 9.52 -4.64
C GLU A 72 4.18 8.14 -4.57
N PHE A 73 5.45 8.07 -4.94
CA PHE A 73 6.26 6.85 -4.83
C PHE A 73 6.36 6.36 -3.38
N VAL A 74 6.66 7.26 -2.45
CA VAL A 74 6.73 6.91 -1.01
C VAL A 74 5.37 6.45 -0.51
N GLU A 75 4.31 7.17 -0.84
CA GLU A 75 2.96 6.85 -0.40
C GLU A 75 2.47 5.50 -0.95
N SER A 76 2.71 5.22 -2.23
CA SER A 76 2.37 3.93 -2.82
C SER A 76 3.22 2.79 -2.24
N THR A 77 4.47 3.09 -1.87
CA THR A 77 5.32 2.13 -1.17
C THR A 77 4.76 1.81 0.23
N ILE A 78 4.29 2.82 0.95
CA ILE A 78 3.62 2.62 2.24
C ILE A 78 2.42 1.68 2.06
N PHE A 79 1.61 1.89 1.02
CA PHE A 79 0.49 1.02 0.72
C PHE A 79 0.94 -0.44 0.56
N GLU A 80 1.97 -0.69 -0.23
CA GLU A 80 2.49 -2.04 -0.44
C GLU A 80 3.08 -2.63 0.84
N LEU A 81 3.79 -1.84 1.64
CA LEU A 81 4.34 -2.30 2.91
C LEU A 81 3.24 -2.63 3.93
N THR A 82 2.22 -1.79 4.03
CA THR A 82 1.09 -2.07 4.91
C THR A 82 0.30 -3.30 4.43
N ASN A 83 0.26 -3.52 3.12
CA ASN A 83 -0.38 -4.68 2.54
C ASN A 83 0.44 -5.98 2.71
N ALA A 84 1.72 -5.87 3.07
CA ALA A 84 2.57 -7.03 3.31
C ALA A 84 2.02 -7.94 4.42
N LYS A 85 1.35 -7.37 5.41
CA LYS A 85 0.68 -8.13 6.46
C LYS A 85 -0.43 -9.02 5.93
N ASN A 86 -1.00 -8.67 4.79
CA ASN A 86 -2.10 -9.40 4.19
C ASN A 86 -1.63 -10.55 3.28
N SER A 87 -0.31 -10.70 3.09
CA SER A 87 0.22 -11.72 2.17
C SER A 87 -0.20 -13.13 2.53
N GLU A 88 -0.22 -13.47 3.81
CA GLU A 88 -0.66 -14.79 4.27
C GLU A 88 -2.17 -14.97 4.08
N VAL A 89 -2.94 -13.90 4.32
CA VAL A 89 -4.38 -13.88 4.09
C VAL A 89 -4.67 -14.10 2.62
N PHE A 90 -3.98 -13.40 1.73
CA PHE A 90 -4.16 -13.54 0.28
C PHE A 90 -3.80 -14.95 -0.18
N LYS A 91 -2.71 -15.50 0.32
CA LYS A 91 -2.30 -16.87 -0.02
C LYS A 91 -3.35 -17.88 0.40
N LYS A 92 -3.87 -17.77 1.61
CA LYS A 92 -4.93 -18.64 2.10
C LYS A 92 -6.19 -18.53 1.25
N LEU A 93 -6.58 -17.31 0.89
CA LEU A 93 -7.74 -17.07 0.04
C LEU A 93 -7.56 -17.71 -1.35
N GLU A 94 -6.36 -17.59 -1.93
CA GLU A 94 -6.03 -18.20 -3.22
C GLU A 94 -6.08 -19.73 -3.14
N ASP A 95 -5.49 -20.29 -2.09
CA ASP A 95 -5.51 -21.74 -1.88
C ASP A 95 -6.94 -22.25 -1.73
N ASP A 96 -7.78 -21.58 -0.95
CA ASP A 96 -9.18 -21.97 -0.75
C ASP A 96 -10.00 -21.82 -2.05
N LEU A 97 -9.71 -20.81 -2.85
CA LEU A 97 -10.34 -20.63 -4.15
C LEU A 97 -9.99 -21.76 -5.12
N VAL A 98 -8.72 -22.12 -5.18
CA VAL A 98 -8.22 -23.20 -6.06
C VAL A 98 -8.80 -24.55 -5.66
N LYS A 99 -8.97 -24.79 -4.36
CA LYS A 99 -9.58 -26.02 -3.86
C LYS A 99 -11.10 -26.09 -4.04
N GLY A 100 -11.72 -24.96 -4.42
CA GLY A 100 -13.16 -24.89 -4.56
C GLY A 100 -13.91 -24.68 -3.23
N ASP A 101 -13.19 -24.41 -2.15
CA ASP A 101 -13.77 -24.19 -0.81
C ASP A 101 -14.27 -22.76 -0.64
N LEU A 102 -13.91 -21.84 -1.54
CA LEU A 102 -14.27 -20.45 -1.46
C LEU A 102 -14.86 -19.98 -2.80
N PRO A 103 -16.12 -19.51 -2.81
CA PRO A 103 -16.71 -18.94 -4.01
C PRO A 103 -15.91 -17.72 -4.51
N ILE A 104 -15.80 -17.54 -5.82
CA ILE A 104 -15.01 -16.47 -6.41
C ILE A 104 -15.46 -15.08 -5.98
N MET A 105 -16.74 -14.86 -5.78
CA MET A 105 -17.26 -13.57 -5.31
C MET A 105 -16.86 -13.30 -3.86
N THR A 106 -16.85 -14.32 -3.03
CA THR A 106 -16.39 -14.21 -1.64
C THR A 106 -14.87 -13.94 -1.61
N TYR A 107 -14.12 -14.62 -2.46
CA TYR A 107 -12.68 -14.36 -2.62
C TYR A 107 -12.43 -12.89 -2.97
N GLY A 108 -13.10 -12.39 -4.00
CA GLY A 108 -12.95 -10.99 -4.45
C GLY A 108 -13.29 -9.99 -3.36
N LYS A 109 -14.38 -10.26 -2.63
CA LYS A 109 -14.79 -9.39 -1.51
C LYS A 109 -13.77 -9.37 -0.38
N GLN A 110 -13.31 -10.53 0.05
CA GLN A 110 -12.35 -10.62 1.16
C GLN A 110 -11.00 -10.02 0.79
N LYS A 111 -10.55 -10.22 -0.45
CA LYS A 111 -9.33 -9.60 -0.97
C LYS A 111 -9.47 -8.07 -1.00
N SER A 112 -10.59 -7.57 -1.51
CA SER A 112 -10.89 -6.14 -1.55
C SER A 112 -10.93 -5.53 -0.14
N ASP A 113 -11.54 -6.23 0.82
CA ASP A 113 -11.60 -5.77 2.22
C ASP A 113 -10.20 -5.63 2.84
N ALA A 114 -9.30 -6.58 2.56
CA ALA A 114 -7.93 -6.51 3.04
C ALA A 114 -7.14 -5.36 2.40
N GLU A 115 -7.31 -5.15 1.10
CA GLU A 115 -6.69 -4.03 0.40
C GLU A 115 -7.26 -2.68 0.87
N ALA A 116 -8.55 -2.63 1.19
CA ALA A 116 -9.18 -1.45 1.78
C ALA A 116 -8.55 -1.07 3.12
N GLU A 117 -8.22 -2.05 3.93
CA GLU A 117 -7.53 -1.81 5.20
C GLU A 117 -6.15 -1.18 4.97
N ALA A 118 -5.39 -1.66 3.99
CA ALA A 118 -4.10 -1.07 3.64
C ALA A 118 -4.25 0.38 3.18
N SER A 119 -5.22 0.67 2.33
CA SER A 119 -5.52 2.03 1.87
C SER A 119 -5.94 2.94 3.03
N TRP A 120 -6.79 2.44 3.91
CA TRP A 120 -7.22 3.17 5.11
C TRP A 120 -6.04 3.49 6.02
N ASN A 121 -5.11 2.56 6.20
CA ASN A 121 -3.90 2.76 6.99
C ASN A 121 -2.97 3.82 6.36
N VAL A 122 -2.83 3.84 5.04
CA VAL A 122 -2.06 4.89 4.35
C VAL A 122 -2.62 6.27 4.66
N ALA A 123 -3.93 6.43 4.54
CA ALA A 123 -4.59 7.70 4.86
C ALA A 123 -4.37 8.10 6.32
N LYS A 124 -4.44 7.12 7.22
CA LYS A 124 -4.22 7.35 8.65
C LYS A 124 -2.79 7.79 8.95
N ILE A 125 -1.80 7.14 8.33
CA ILE A 125 -0.38 7.51 8.47
C ILE A 125 -0.15 8.94 8.00
N ILE A 126 -0.68 9.30 6.84
CA ILE A 126 -0.55 10.66 6.30
C ILE A 126 -1.19 11.68 7.24
N THR A 127 -2.36 11.40 7.75
CA THR A 127 -3.09 12.31 8.65
C THR A 127 -2.38 12.49 9.99
N GLU A 128 -1.82 11.41 10.55
CA GLU A 128 -1.10 11.47 11.82
C GLU A 128 0.21 12.27 11.70
N HIS A 129 0.82 12.29 10.53
CA HIS A 129 2.02 13.07 10.25
C HIS A 129 1.61 14.49 9.81
N SER A 130 1.25 15.32 10.77
CA SER A 130 0.59 16.61 10.54
C SER A 130 1.38 17.61 9.69
N ASP A 131 2.72 17.57 9.77
CA ASP A 131 3.58 18.49 9.00
C ASP A 131 3.82 18.00 7.56
N TYR A 132 3.39 16.81 7.24
CA TYR A 132 3.57 16.24 5.91
C TYR A 132 2.47 16.72 4.96
N VAL A 133 2.88 17.22 3.80
CA VAL A 133 1.96 17.60 2.73
C VAL A 133 1.94 16.47 1.71
N PRO A 134 0.83 15.72 1.58
CA PRO A 134 0.79 14.57 0.68
C PRO A 134 0.77 14.99 -0.79
N SER A 135 1.06 14.02 -1.66
CA SER A 135 0.81 14.13 -3.09
C SER A 135 -0.69 14.21 -3.37
N LYS A 136 -1.07 14.51 -4.60
CA LYS A 136 -2.48 14.46 -5.01
C LYS A 136 -3.09 13.08 -4.79
N TRP A 137 -2.33 12.02 -5.07
CA TRP A 137 -2.76 10.64 -4.84
C TRP A 137 -3.01 10.38 -3.35
N GLY A 138 -2.07 10.76 -2.49
CA GLY A 138 -2.21 10.59 -1.04
C GLY A 138 -3.34 11.43 -0.47
N LYS A 139 -3.50 12.67 -0.93
CA LYS A 139 -4.60 13.53 -0.53
C LYS A 139 -5.96 12.92 -0.92
N GLY A 140 -6.02 12.30 -2.09
CA GLY A 140 -7.23 11.59 -2.52
C GLY A 140 -7.62 10.48 -1.55
N HIS A 141 -6.65 9.68 -1.10
CA HIS A 141 -6.89 8.66 -0.09
C HIS A 141 -7.38 9.25 1.24
N VAL A 142 -6.74 10.33 1.70
CA VAL A 142 -7.16 11.01 2.94
C VAL A 142 -8.60 11.51 2.82
N ASP A 143 -8.94 12.15 1.72
CA ASP A 143 -10.28 12.70 1.49
C ASP A 143 -11.35 11.60 1.46
N GLN A 144 -11.03 10.44 0.88
CA GLN A 144 -11.96 9.31 0.81
C GLN A 144 -12.21 8.65 2.16
N VAL A 145 -11.21 8.64 3.02
CA VAL A 145 -11.26 7.98 4.33
C VAL A 145 -11.74 8.92 5.44
N LYS A 146 -11.68 10.22 5.19
CA LYS A 146 -11.97 11.25 6.19
C LYS A 146 -13.31 11.01 6.89
N ASN A 147 -13.28 10.99 8.22
CA ASN A 147 -14.44 10.79 9.09
C ASN A 147 -15.15 9.45 8.89
N LYS A 148 -14.46 8.45 8.31
CA LYS A 148 -15.04 7.10 8.13
C LYS A 148 -14.30 6.08 8.97
N SER A 149 -15.05 5.13 9.54
CA SER A 149 -14.46 3.93 10.10
C SER A 149 -13.98 3.01 8.98
N LEU A 150 -13.12 2.05 9.30
CA LEU A 150 -12.71 1.04 8.33
C LEU A 150 -13.92 0.27 7.78
N LYS A 151 -14.88 -0.06 8.64
CA LYS A 151 -16.11 -0.74 8.25
C LYS A 151 -16.88 0.04 7.16
N ASP A 152 -16.99 1.35 7.34
CA ASP A 152 -17.72 2.20 6.40
C ASP A 152 -16.92 2.45 5.11
N TYR A 153 -15.60 2.40 5.19
CA TYR A 153 -14.74 2.60 4.05
C TYR A 153 -14.66 1.39 3.11
N LYS A 154 -14.73 0.17 3.64
CA LYS A 154 -14.60 -1.05 2.84
C LYS A 154 -15.51 -1.11 1.60
N PRO A 155 -16.83 -0.85 1.70
CA PRO A 155 -17.68 -0.86 0.52
C PRO A 155 -17.36 0.26 -0.47
N ILE A 156 -16.88 1.40 0.02
CA ILE A 156 -16.45 2.52 -0.84
C ILE A 156 -15.24 2.09 -1.67
N PHE A 157 -14.25 1.50 -1.03
CA PHE A 157 -13.06 1.00 -1.71
C PHE A 157 -13.42 -0.04 -2.76
N ALA A 158 -14.32 -0.96 -2.46
CA ALA A 158 -14.76 -2.01 -3.38
C ALA A 158 -15.44 -1.45 -4.64
N SER A 159 -15.98 -0.23 -4.58
CA SER A 159 -16.62 0.43 -5.72
C SER A 159 -15.63 1.11 -6.69
N PHE A 160 -14.35 1.20 -6.34
CA PHE A 160 -13.36 1.89 -7.15
C PHE A 160 -12.95 1.08 -8.38
N PRO A 161 -12.57 1.75 -9.49
CA PRO A 161 -12.20 1.06 -10.73
C PRO A 161 -11.08 0.05 -10.58
N HIS A 162 -10.09 0.30 -9.73
CA HIS A 162 -8.97 -0.64 -9.54
C HIS A 162 -9.42 -1.97 -8.94
N ALA A 163 -10.41 -1.97 -8.07
CA ALA A 163 -10.98 -3.21 -7.55
C ALA A 163 -11.73 -3.97 -8.64
N THR A 164 -12.41 -3.24 -9.52
CA THR A 164 -13.08 -3.80 -10.69
C THR A 164 -12.08 -4.37 -11.69
N GLU A 165 -11.00 -3.66 -11.94
CA GLU A 165 -9.90 -4.13 -12.80
C GLU A 165 -9.28 -5.42 -12.29
N GLY A 166 -9.02 -5.50 -11.01
CA GLY A 166 -8.54 -6.74 -10.40
C GLY A 166 -9.49 -7.90 -10.59
N SER A 167 -10.79 -7.64 -10.51
CA SER A 167 -11.82 -8.64 -10.78
C SER A 167 -11.85 -9.06 -12.25
N GLU A 168 -11.59 -8.13 -13.16
CA GLU A 168 -11.52 -8.41 -14.60
C GLU A 168 -10.27 -9.19 -14.97
N GLU A 169 -9.14 -8.86 -14.37
CA GLU A 169 -7.89 -9.60 -14.54
C GLU A 169 -8.00 -11.06 -14.11
N ALA A 170 -8.84 -11.32 -13.13
CA ALA A 170 -9.13 -12.67 -12.64
C ALA A 170 -9.95 -13.49 -13.61
N LYS A 171 -10.49 -12.85 -14.64
CA LYS A 171 -11.21 -13.53 -15.73
C LYS A 171 -10.24 -14.08 -16.75
#